data_5b2b06653e7d89ab3afed61b80279fc9
#
_entry.id   5b2b06653e7d89ab3afed61b80279fc9
#
_cell.length_a   1.000
_cell.length_b   1.000
_cell.length_c   1.000
_cell.angle_alpha   90.00
_cell.angle_beta   90.00
_cell.angle_gamma   90.00
#
_symmetry.space_group_name_H-M   'P 1'
#
loop_
_entity.id
_entity.type
_entity.pdbx_description
1 polymer ?
#
loop_
_entity_poly.entity_id
_entity_poly.type
_entity_poly.pdbx_seq_one_letter_code
_entity_poly.pdbx_strand_id
1 'polypeptide(L)'
;SGHDHSGAGRSEKAVSDLYGQQEDIAKKYTALTFDDGPNPKYTKPLLDGLRERGIRVTFFLVGECIDGNEDLVKQMAKDGHLIGVHCLTHKDLTKEKLSDAAKELCDTREKIRAVTGDWPEYVRPPYGSWNAKLEEAVDMIPVFWDVDSIDWRLKNTEKVTAKVVKDTEDGDIILMHDEFKTSVEAAFRIIDNLTAKGYTFVTVDELMVD
;
A
#
# COMPACT_ATOMS: atom_id res chain seq x y z
N SER A 1 27.78 57.69 14.27
CA SER A 1 26.73 57.14 13.42
C SER A 1 26.86 55.60 13.36
N GLY A 2 26.31 54.96 14.37
CA GLY A 2 26.23 53.51 14.42
C GLY A 2 25.01 53.05 13.66
N HIS A 3 25.18 52.42 12.51
CA HIS A 3 24.09 51.72 11.87
C HIS A 3 23.93 50.38 12.57
N ASP A 4 22.81 50.24 13.25
CA ASP A 4 22.44 48.99 13.92
C ASP A 4 21.97 47.99 12.91
N HIS A 5 22.84 47.04 12.51
CA HIS A 5 22.52 45.93 11.67
C HIS A 5 21.87 44.74 12.41
N SER A 6 21.61 44.90 13.72
CA SER A 6 21.09 43.84 14.56
C SER A 6 19.66 43.41 14.22
N GLY A 7 18.84 44.30 13.65
CA GLY A 7 17.46 44.02 13.26
C GLY A 7 17.33 43.12 12.04
N ALA A 8 18.14 43.37 11.01
CA ALA A 8 18.12 42.54 9.80
C ALA A 8 18.67 41.14 10.05
N GLY A 9 19.71 41.01 10.85
CA GLY A 9 20.28 39.72 11.21
C GLY A 9 19.32 38.85 12.04
N ARG A 10 18.52 39.46 12.92
CA ARG A 10 17.51 38.74 13.72
C ARG A 10 16.35 38.21 12.86
N SER A 11 15.85 38.97 11.87
CA SER A 11 14.77 38.53 11.03
C SER A 11 15.22 37.41 10.06
N GLU A 12 16.42 37.50 9.50
CA GLU A 12 16.99 36.45 8.64
C GLU A 12 17.22 35.16 9.42
N LYS A 13 17.72 35.26 10.67
CA LYS A 13 17.90 34.10 11.53
C LYS A 13 16.57 33.46 11.92
N ALA A 14 15.54 34.24 12.23
CA ALA A 14 14.22 33.71 12.55
C ALA A 14 13.57 32.99 11.36
N VAL A 15 13.71 33.53 10.15
CA VAL A 15 13.22 32.87 8.92
C VAL A 15 14.04 31.61 8.63
N SER A 16 15.35 31.66 8.77
CA SER A 16 16.23 30.49 8.60
C SER A 16 15.92 29.40 9.61
N ASP A 17 15.66 29.75 10.88
CA ASP A 17 15.30 28.81 11.93
C ASP A 17 13.92 28.16 11.66
N LEU A 18 12.96 28.90 11.11
CA LEU A 18 11.66 28.37 10.70
C LEU A 18 11.79 27.38 9.54
N TYR A 19 12.56 27.71 8.51
CA TYR A 19 12.84 26.83 7.39
C TYR A 19 13.67 25.62 7.82
N GLY A 20 14.65 25.82 8.68
CA GLY A 20 15.44 24.74 9.27
C GLY A 20 14.59 23.78 10.09
N GLN A 21 13.64 24.29 10.88
CA GLN A 21 12.69 23.44 11.62
C GLN A 21 11.76 22.63 10.71
N GLN A 22 11.34 23.19 9.57
CA GLN A 22 10.55 22.46 8.57
C GLN A 22 11.40 21.40 7.84
N GLU A 23 12.68 21.69 7.58
CA GLU A 23 13.61 20.72 6.97
C GLU A 23 14.01 19.62 7.96
N ASP A 24 14.08 19.95 9.27
CA ASP A 24 14.41 18.99 10.33
C ASP A 24 13.27 18.09 10.74
N ILE A 25 12.03 18.34 10.27
CA ILE A 25 10.94 17.40 10.42
C ILE A 25 11.25 16.19 9.54
N ALA A 26 11.68 15.10 10.17
CA ALA A 26 11.95 13.87 9.49
C ALA A 26 10.73 13.44 8.67
N LYS A 27 10.91 13.28 7.37
CA LYS A 27 9.87 12.75 6.50
C LYS A 27 9.57 11.32 6.89
N LYS A 28 8.30 11.02 7.04
CA LYS A 28 7.82 9.68 7.34
C LYS A 28 7.17 9.08 6.11
N TYR A 29 7.42 7.81 5.90
CA TYR A 29 6.88 7.08 4.75
C TYR A 29 6.11 5.86 5.23
N THR A 30 5.02 5.55 4.56
CA THR A 30 4.26 4.34 4.80
C THR A 30 3.66 3.84 3.48
N ALA A 31 3.44 2.54 3.39
CA ALA A 31 2.80 1.92 2.24
C ALA A 31 1.45 1.36 2.65
N LEU A 32 0.38 1.86 2.05
CA LEU A 32 -0.96 1.33 2.23
C LEU A 32 -1.19 0.24 1.20
N THR A 33 -1.61 -0.93 1.65
CA THR A 33 -1.79 -2.11 0.78
C THR A 33 -3.16 -2.72 0.96
N PHE A 34 -3.69 -3.28 -0.13
CA PHE A 34 -5.01 -3.92 -0.18
C PHE A 34 -4.90 -5.31 -0.77
N ASP A 35 -5.38 -6.31 -0.03
CA ASP A 35 -5.41 -7.70 -0.44
C ASP A 35 -6.82 -8.12 -0.90
N ASP A 36 -6.89 -9.24 -1.61
CA ASP A 36 -8.09 -10.00 -1.97
C ASP A 36 -8.93 -9.46 -3.14
N GLY A 37 -8.63 -8.26 -3.65
CA GLY A 37 -9.37 -7.70 -4.78
C GLY A 37 -8.89 -8.22 -6.15
N PRO A 38 -9.41 -7.64 -7.22
CA PRO A 38 -10.39 -6.55 -7.25
C PRO A 38 -11.80 -6.99 -6.83
N ASN A 39 -12.52 -6.08 -6.18
CA ASN A 39 -13.90 -6.30 -5.77
C ASN A 39 -14.83 -5.43 -6.64
N PRO A 40 -15.85 -6.03 -7.29
CA PRO A 40 -16.69 -5.30 -8.24
C PRO A 40 -17.49 -4.15 -7.63
N LYS A 41 -17.68 -4.18 -6.31
CA LYS A 41 -18.49 -3.17 -5.59
C LYS A 41 -17.64 -2.09 -4.94
N TYR A 42 -16.47 -2.45 -4.38
CA TYR A 42 -15.71 -1.56 -3.50
C TYR A 42 -14.40 -1.05 -4.07
N THR A 43 -13.79 -1.75 -5.01
CA THR A 43 -12.51 -1.32 -5.58
C THR A 43 -12.65 0.00 -6.36
N LYS A 44 -13.72 0.18 -7.13
CA LYS A 44 -13.90 1.43 -7.89
C LYS A 44 -14.03 2.67 -6.99
N PRO A 45 -14.90 2.70 -5.96
CA PRO A 45 -14.94 3.85 -5.04
C PRO A 45 -13.59 4.11 -4.37
N LEU A 46 -12.85 3.06 -4.02
CA LEU A 46 -11.51 3.20 -3.47
C LEU A 46 -10.57 3.88 -4.47
N LEU A 47 -10.51 3.41 -5.70
CA LEU A 47 -9.68 3.99 -6.76
C LEU A 47 -10.02 5.46 -7.01
N ASP A 48 -11.30 5.79 -7.07
CA ASP A 48 -11.75 7.18 -7.30
C ASP A 48 -11.28 8.10 -6.16
N GLY A 49 -11.45 7.67 -4.91
CA GLY A 49 -11.03 8.46 -3.75
C GLY A 49 -9.51 8.57 -3.60
N LEU A 50 -8.76 7.55 -4.00
CA LEU A 50 -7.30 7.59 -4.04
C LEU A 50 -6.81 8.60 -5.09
N ARG A 51 -7.44 8.61 -6.27
CA ARG A 51 -7.11 9.56 -7.33
C ARG A 51 -7.38 11.00 -6.91
N GLU A 52 -8.51 11.25 -6.28
CA GLU A 52 -8.88 12.58 -5.75
C GLU A 52 -7.84 13.11 -4.76
N ARG A 53 -7.22 12.21 -3.99
CA ARG A 53 -6.20 12.54 -3.00
C ARG A 53 -4.78 12.55 -3.55
N GLY A 54 -4.60 12.11 -4.79
CA GLY A 54 -3.28 11.98 -5.41
C GLY A 54 -2.39 10.94 -4.73
N ILE A 55 -2.98 9.90 -4.15
CA ILE A 55 -2.28 8.86 -3.38
C ILE A 55 -2.14 7.60 -4.21
N ARG A 56 -0.93 7.02 -4.19
CA ARG A 56 -0.63 5.71 -4.77
C ARG A 56 -0.52 4.66 -3.68
N VAL A 57 -1.06 3.50 -3.94
CA VAL A 57 -1.07 2.35 -3.02
C VAL A 57 -0.59 1.09 -3.74
N THR A 58 -0.54 -0.02 -3.03
CA THR A 58 -0.23 -1.32 -3.60
C THR A 58 -1.43 -2.26 -3.45
N PHE A 59 -1.80 -2.91 -4.55
CA PHE A 59 -2.85 -3.93 -4.58
C PHE A 59 -2.23 -5.30 -4.79
N PHE A 60 -2.55 -6.26 -3.94
CA PHE A 60 -2.20 -7.67 -4.12
C PHE A 60 -3.45 -8.44 -4.53
N LEU A 61 -3.50 -8.83 -5.80
CA LEU A 61 -4.72 -9.33 -6.43
C LEU A 61 -4.83 -10.86 -6.37
N VAL A 62 -6.04 -11.32 -6.15
CA VAL A 62 -6.43 -12.73 -6.30
C VAL A 62 -6.82 -12.96 -7.76
N GLY A 63 -6.16 -13.91 -8.41
CA GLY A 63 -6.33 -14.13 -9.84
C GLY A 63 -7.77 -14.38 -10.29
N GLU A 64 -8.52 -15.18 -9.51
CA GLU A 64 -9.94 -15.43 -9.78
C GLU A 64 -10.79 -14.16 -9.77
N CYS A 65 -10.41 -13.18 -8.95
CA CYS A 65 -11.14 -11.92 -8.84
C CYS A 65 -10.89 -10.98 -10.02
N ILE A 66 -9.84 -11.23 -10.82
CA ILE A 66 -9.54 -10.43 -12.01
C ILE A 66 -10.55 -10.70 -13.10
N ASP A 67 -11.01 -11.94 -13.24
CA ASP A 67 -11.95 -12.35 -14.26
C ASP A 67 -13.27 -11.58 -14.12
N GLY A 68 -13.65 -10.84 -15.17
CA GLY A 68 -14.81 -9.95 -15.15
C GLY A 68 -14.56 -8.56 -14.56
N ASN A 69 -13.39 -8.31 -13.99
CA ASN A 69 -13.00 -7.05 -13.37
C ASN A 69 -11.73 -6.44 -13.97
N GLU A 70 -11.43 -6.78 -15.22
CA GLU A 70 -10.22 -6.33 -15.90
C GLU A 70 -10.14 -4.80 -16.00
N ASP A 71 -11.27 -4.13 -16.14
CA ASP A 71 -11.31 -2.67 -16.19
C ASP A 71 -10.81 -2.01 -14.89
N LEU A 72 -11.08 -2.64 -13.74
CA LEU A 72 -10.57 -2.17 -12.45
C LEU A 72 -9.04 -2.32 -12.37
N VAL A 73 -8.52 -3.42 -12.87
CA VAL A 73 -7.07 -3.66 -12.90
C VAL A 73 -6.37 -2.68 -13.84
N LYS A 74 -6.98 -2.39 -15.02
CA LYS A 74 -6.49 -1.35 -15.94
C LYS A 74 -6.45 0.01 -15.25
N GLN A 75 -7.48 0.34 -14.49
CA GLN A 75 -7.56 1.61 -13.76
C GLN A 75 -6.48 1.71 -12.67
N MET A 76 -6.25 0.62 -11.94
CA MET A 76 -5.15 0.55 -10.96
C MET A 76 -3.82 0.92 -11.60
N ALA A 77 -3.49 0.29 -12.72
CA ALA A 77 -2.24 0.52 -13.44
C ALA A 77 -2.16 1.95 -13.98
N LYS A 78 -3.24 2.45 -14.58
CA LYS A 78 -3.32 3.81 -15.13
C LYS A 78 -3.11 4.88 -14.05
N ASP A 79 -3.65 4.66 -12.87
CA ASP A 79 -3.53 5.60 -11.74
C ASP A 79 -2.17 5.49 -11.02
N GLY A 80 -1.30 4.61 -11.46
CA GLY A 80 0.07 4.49 -10.94
C GLY A 80 0.20 3.63 -9.68
N HIS A 81 -0.82 2.85 -9.34
CA HIS A 81 -0.72 1.90 -8.23
C HIS A 81 0.19 0.73 -8.59
N LEU A 82 0.91 0.22 -7.61
CA LEU A 82 1.66 -1.01 -7.77
C LEU A 82 0.71 -2.20 -7.66
N ILE A 83 0.85 -3.16 -8.58
CA ILE A 83 0.04 -4.37 -8.59
C ILE A 83 0.95 -5.56 -8.33
N GLY A 84 0.62 -6.33 -7.30
CA GLY A 84 1.27 -7.58 -6.96
C GLY A 84 0.29 -8.74 -6.96
N VAL A 85 0.78 -9.92 -6.60
CA VAL A 85 0.06 -11.18 -6.63
C VAL A 85 -0.30 -11.64 -5.22
N HIS A 86 -1.57 -12.06 -5.03
CA HIS A 86 -2.04 -12.66 -3.78
C HIS A 86 -2.58 -14.07 -4.00
N CYS A 87 -2.02 -14.84 -4.92
CA CYS A 87 -2.47 -16.17 -5.31
C CYS A 87 -3.65 -16.16 -6.31
N LEU A 88 -3.93 -17.32 -6.92
CA LEU A 88 -5.07 -17.49 -7.84
C LEU A 88 -6.38 -17.68 -7.07
N THR A 89 -6.36 -18.51 -6.02
CA THR A 89 -7.54 -18.95 -5.27
C THR A 89 -7.44 -18.75 -3.76
N HIS A 90 -6.51 -17.91 -3.30
CA HIS A 90 -6.28 -17.58 -1.89
C HIS A 90 -6.05 -18.81 -0.99
N LYS A 91 -5.14 -19.68 -1.39
CA LYS A 91 -4.75 -20.87 -0.63
C LYS A 91 -3.47 -20.63 0.19
N ASP A 92 -3.30 -21.39 1.25
CA ASP A 92 -2.01 -21.48 1.92
C ASP A 92 -1.03 -22.25 1.04
N LEU A 93 -0.12 -21.53 0.40
CA LEU A 93 0.83 -22.06 -0.58
C LEU A 93 1.81 -23.06 0.04
N THR A 94 2.07 -22.98 1.34
CA THR A 94 2.98 -23.88 2.04
C THR A 94 2.40 -25.28 2.25
N LYS A 95 1.07 -25.42 2.12
CA LYS A 95 0.33 -26.69 2.24
C LYS A 95 0.09 -27.37 0.89
N GLU A 96 0.38 -26.68 -0.21
CA GLU A 96 0.24 -27.20 -1.55
C GLU A 96 1.53 -27.90 -2.01
N LYS A 97 1.39 -28.77 -3.04
CA LYS A 97 2.60 -29.22 -3.76
C LYS A 97 3.30 -28.01 -4.35
N LEU A 98 4.63 -28.02 -4.33
CA LEU A 98 5.42 -26.89 -4.82
C LEU A 98 5.07 -26.50 -6.25
N SER A 99 4.87 -27.49 -7.14
CA SER A 99 4.45 -27.23 -8.53
C SER A 99 3.08 -26.57 -8.64
N ASP A 100 2.14 -26.95 -7.79
CA ASP A 100 0.79 -26.38 -7.76
C ASP A 100 0.84 -24.93 -7.21
N ALA A 101 1.61 -24.72 -6.16
CA ALA A 101 1.81 -23.38 -5.59
C ALA A 101 2.47 -22.43 -6.60
N ALA A 102 3.51 -22.88 -7.28
CA ALA A 102 4.19 -22.11 -8.32
C ALA A 102 3.24 -21.77 -9.48
N LYS A 103 2.37 -22.73 -9.87
CA LYS A 103 1.36 -22.52 -10.90
C LYS A 103 0.30 -21.49 -10.51
N GLU A 104 -0.16 -21.51 -9.26
CA GLU A 104 -1.09 -20.52 -8.71
C GLU A 104 -0.53 -19.09 -8.88
N LEU A 105 0.73 -18.91 -8.56
CA LEU A 105 1.40 -17.62 -8.66
C LEU A 105 1.64 -17.22 -10.13
N CYS A 106 2.10 -18.13 -10.94
CA CYS A 106 2.37 -17.89 -12.36
C CYS A 106 1.10 -17.54 -13.14
N ASP A 107 0.02 -18.29 -12.91
CA ASP A 107 -1.28 -18.05 -13.58
C ASP A 107 -1.82 -16.65 -13.23
N THR A 108 -1.67 -16.22 -11.98
CA THR A 108 -2.08 -14.89 -11.57
C THR A 108 -1.19 -13.81 -12.19
N ARG A 109 0.12 -14.03 -12.24
CA ARG A 109 1.05 -13.12 -12.93
C ARG A 109 0.66 -12.92 -14.39
N GLU A 110 0.33 -13.99 -15.07
CA GLU A 110 -0.09 -13.94 -16.49
C GLU A 110 -1.40 -13.18 -16.68
N LYS A 111 -2.37 -13.38 -15.79
CA LYS A 111 -3.63 -12.61 -15.82
C LYS A 111 -3.39 -11.11 -15.67
N ILE A 112 -2.52 -10.72 -14.76
CA ILE A 112 -2.17 -9.30 -14.55
C ILE A 112 -1.45 -8.74 -15.77
N ARG A 113 -0.47 -9.46 -16.31
CA ARG A 113 0.26 -9.07 -17.52
C ARG A 113 -0.64 -8.90 -18.71
N ALA A 114 -1.60 -9.82 -18.91
CA ALA A 114 -2.55 -9.76 -20.02
C ALA A 114 -3.38 -8.46 -19.99
N VAL A 115 -3.65 -7.93 -18.81
CA VAL A 115 -4.42 -6.70 -18.63
C VAL A 115 -3.56 -5.45 -18.66
N THR A 116 -2.40 -5.47 -17.99
CA THR A 116 -1.57 -4.27 -17.74
C THR A 116 -0.37 -4.15 -18.69
N GLY A 117 0.04 -5.25 -19.31
CA GLY A 117 1.27 -5.32 -20.08
C GLY A 117 2.53 -5.51 -19.24
N ASP A 118 2.44 -5.42 -17.91
CA ASP A 118 3.55 -5.54 -17.00
C ASP A 118 3.52 -6.85 -16.22
N TRP A 119 4.73 -7.39 -15.97
CA TRP A 119 4.93 -8.62 -15.22
C TRP A 119 5.12 -8.27 -13.74
N PRO A 120 4.19 -8.66 -12.83
CA PRO A 120 4.33 -8.32 -11.42
C PRO A 120 5.47 -9.06 -10.75
N GLU A 121 6.23 -8.34 -9.91
CA GLU A 121 7.42 -8.86 -9.24
C GLU A 121 7.18 -9.23 -7.77
N TYR A 122 6.11 -8.70 -7.17
CA TYR A 122 5.84 -8.84 -5.74
C TYR A 122 4.68 -9.78 -5.48
N VAL A 123 4.82 -10.59 -4.42
CA VAL A 123 3.78 -11.50 -3.95
C VAL A 123 3.51 -11.25 -2.47
N ARG A 124 2.23 -11.19 -2.10
CA ARG A 124 1.85 -11.34 -0.71
C ARG A 124 1.27 -12.72 -0.52
N PRO A 125 1.98 -13.61 0.19
CA PRO A 125 1.47 -14.96 0.42
C PRO A 125 0.19 -14.90 1.25
N PRO A 126 -0.86 -15.66 0.89
CA PRO A 126 -2.04 -15.77 1.76
C PRO A 126 -1.65 -16.23 3.16
N TYR A 127 -2.24 -15.61 4.18
CA TYR A 127 -1.96 -15.85 5.59
C TYR A 127 -0.53 -15.50 6.04
N GLY A 128 0.28 -14.89 5.17
CA GLY A 128 1.70 -14.66 5.42
C GLY A 128 2.54 -15.93 5.39
N SER A 129 1.98 -17.05 4.91
CA SER A 129 2.65 -18.36 4.88
C SER A 129 3.59 -18.48 3.69
N TRP A 130 4.87 -18.58 3.96
CA TRP A 130 5.94 -18.64 2.97
C TRP A 130 7.06 -19.54 3.44
N ASN A 131 7.84 -20.13 2.53
CA ASN A 131 9.00 -20.95 2.88
C ASN A 131 10.10 -20.85 1.83
N ALA A 132 11.28 -21.40 2.16
CA ALA A 132 12.45 -21.35 1.30
C ALA A 132 12.25 -22.09 -0.04
N LYS A 133 11.46 -23.16 -0.06
CA LYS A 133 11.21 -23.92 -1.29
C LYS A 133 10.40 -23.09 -2.29
N LEU A 134 9.40 -22.34 -1.81
CA LEU A 134 8.64 -21.41 -2.62
C LEU A 134 9.53 -20.29 -3.17
N GLU A 135 10.37 -19.74 -2.32
CA GLU A 135 11.29 -18.67 -2.71
C GLU A 135 12.25 -19.10 -3.82
N GLU A 136 12.76 -20.34 -3.75
CA GLU A 136 13.61 -20.90 -4.80
C GLU A 136 12.85 -21.22 -6.10
N ALA A 137 11.57 -21.62 -6.00
CA ALA A 137 10.77 -22.06 -7.13
C ALA A 137 10.18 -20.92 -7.94
N VAL A 138 9.98 -19.74 -7.34
CA VAL A 138 9.36 -18.59 -7.99
C VAL A 138 10.29 -17.38 -7.92
N ASP A 139 10.37 -16.64 -9.02
CA ASP A 139 11.13 -15.41 -9.10
C ASP A 139 10.24 -14.23 -8.70
N MET A 140 9.88 -14.18 -7.43
CA MET A 140 9.03 -13.14 -6.85
C MET A 140 9.54 -12.75 -5.48
N ILE A 141 9.30 -11.49 -5.13
CA ILE A 141 9.70 -10.92 -3.84
C ILE A 141 8.49 -10.96 -2.90
N PRO A 142 8.56 -11.72 -1.79
CA PRO A 142 7.45 -11.74 -0.82
C PRO A 142 7.39 -10.44 -0.05
N VAL A 143 6.17 -9.95 0.16
CA VAL A 143 5.88 -8.74 0.92
C VAL A 143 4.91 -9.07 2.03
N PHE A 144 5.32 -8.83 3.26
CA PHE A 144 4.48 -9.02 4.45
C PHE A 144 3.91 -7.66 4.89
N TRP A 145 3.61 -7.49 6.17
CA TRP A 145 3.06 -6.25 6.71
C TRP A 145 3.53 -6.03 8.14
N ASP A 146 3.47 -4.78 8.56
CA ASP A 146 3.82 -4.36 9.93
C ASP A 146 2.58 -4.02 10.74
N VAL A 147 1.56 -3.46 10.08
CA VAL A 147 0.30 -3.06 10.71
C VAL A 147 -0.85 -3.80 10.06
N ASP A 148 -1.52 -4.66 10.80
CA ASP A 148 -2.76 -5.30 10.37
C ASP A 148 -3.94 -4.45 10.85
N SER A 149 -4.71 -3.92 9.90
CA SER A 149 -5.89 -3.12 10.22
C SER A 149 -7.00 -3.94 10.88
N ILE A 150 -6.99 -5.26 10.68
CA ILE A 150 -8.06 -6.19 11.03
C ILE A 150 -9.45 -5.71 10.61
N ASP A 151 -9.51 -5.04 9.47
CA ASP A 151 -10.70 -4.40 8.91
C ASP A 151 -11.84 -5.40 8.64
N TRP A 152 -11.48 -6.60 8.20
CA TRP A 152 -12.42 -7.70 7.95
C TRP A 152 -13.13 -8.19 9.23
N ARG A 153 -12.48 -8.04 10.37
CA ARG A 153 -13.02 -8.45 11.68
C ARG A 153 -13.78 -7.32 12.35
N LEU A 154 -13.20 -6.13 12.39
CA LEU A 154 -13.80 -4.98 13.07
C LEU A 154 -15.03 -4.46 12.34
N LYS A 155 -14.98 -4.39 11.01
CA LYS A 155 -16.09 -3.88 10.16
C LYS A 155 -16.66 -2.56 10.67
N ASN A 156 -15.78 -1.67 11.13
CA ASN A 156 -16.14 -0.40 11.75
C ASN A 156 -15.10 0.64 11.33
N THR A 157 -15.54 1.63 10.58
CA THR A 157 -14.67 2.66 10.01
C THR A 157 -13.84 3.38 11.07
N GLU A 158 -14.46 3.78 12.17
CA GLU A 158 -13.78 4.52 13.24
C GLU A 158 -12.73 3.68 13.97
N LYS A 159 -13.08 2.43 14.30
CA LYS A 159 -12.18 1.52 15.01
C LYS A 159 -10.97 1.13 14.16
N VAL A 160 -11.20 0.83 12.88
CA VAL A 160 -10.12 0.51 11.93
C VAL A 160 -9.19 1.71 11.78
N THR A 161 -9.76 2.89 11.56
CA THR A 161 -8.98 4.12 11.43
C THR A 161 -8.13 4.37 12.68
N ALA A 162 -8.74 4.33 13.85
CA ALA A 162 -8.05 4.58 15.13
C ALA A 162 -6.88 3.60 15.34
N LYS A 163 -7.11 2.31 15.08
CA LYS A 163 -6.08 1.29 15.23
C LYS A 163 -4.88 1.55 14.34
N VAL A 164 -5.12 1.76 13.05
CA VAL A 164 -4.05 1.97 12.08
C VAL A 164 -3.29 3.27 12.35
N VAL A 165 -3.99 4.35 12.62
CA VAL A 165 -3.34 5.65 12.93
C VAL A 165 -2.48 5.56 14.19
N LYS A 166 -2.94 4.84 15.21
CA LYS A 166 -2.19 4.62 16.45
C LYS A 166 -0.95 3.76 16.25
N ASP A 167 -1.07 2.67 15.47
CA ASP A 167 -0.03 1.65 15.38
C ASP A 167 1.03 1.94 14.32
N THR A 168 0.72 2.79 13.34
CA THR A 168 1.64 3.06 12.21
C THR A 168 2.84 3.90 12.64
N GLU A 169 4.02 3.42 12.28
CA GLU A 169 5.30 4.10 12.44
C GLU A 169 5.95 4.29 11.07
N ASP A 170 6.97 5.16 11.02
CA ASP A 170 7.75 5.41 9.80
C ASP A 170 8.33 4.11 9.23
N GLY A 171 8.09 3.89 7.95
CA GLY A 171 8.56 2.68 7.25
C GLY A 171 7.58 1.51 7.27
N ASP A 172 6.42 1.65 7.90
CA ASP A 172 5.46 0.55 8.04
C ASP A 172 4.66 0.28 6.77
N ILE A 173 4.38 -1.00 6.55
CA ILE A 173 3.45 -1.51 5.54
C ILE A 173 2.13 -1.84 6.24
N ILE A 174 1.05 -1.24 5.75
CA ILE A 174 -0.30 -1.38 6.32
C ILE A 174 -1.11 -2.35 5.47
N LEU A 175 -1.71 -3.36 6.11
CA LEU A 175 -2.58 -4.35 5.48
C LEU A 175 -4.05 -3.96 5.64
N MET A 176 -4.74 -3.83 4.52
CA MET A 176 -6.19 -3.67 4.43
C MET A 176 -6.77 -4.58 3.34
N HIS A 177 -8.08 -4.62 3.25
CA HIS A 177 -8.82 -5.36 2.22
C HIS A 177 -9.86 -4.43 1.59
N ASP A 178 -10.04 -4.50 0.28
CA ASP A 178 -11.03 -3.69 -0.43
C ASP A 178 -12.36 -4.43 -0.66
N GLU A 179 -12.79 -5.19 0.35
CA GLU A 179 -14.00 -6.02 0.31
C GLU A 179 -15.19 -5.44 1.07
N PHE A 180 -14.99 -4.37 1.85
CA PHE A 180 -16.04 -3.81 2.70
C PHE A 180 -16.13 -2.30 2.55
N LYS A 181 -17.34 -1.78 2.64
CA LYS A 181 -17.57 -0.33 2.63
C LYS A 181 -16.81 0.36 3.79
N THR A 182 -16.82 -0.26 4.95
CA THR A 182 -16.10 0.26 6.13
C THR A 182 -14.60 0.34 5.92
N SER A 183 -14.01 -0.60 5.18
CA SER A 183 -12.60 -0.58 4.83
C SER A 183 -12.26 0.56 3.87
N VAL A 184 -13.09 0.82 2.87
CA VAL A 184 -12.90 1.92 1.93
C VAL A 184 -12.95 3.26 2.65
N GLU A 185 -13.97 3.47 3.48
CA GLU A 185 -14.13 4.69 4.27
C GLU A 185 -12.96 4.87 5.26
N ALA A 186 -12.54 3.79 5.92
CA ALA A 186 -11.39 3.81 6.82
C ALA A 186 -10.10 4.17 6.08
N ALA A 187 -9.88 3.63 4.87
CA ALA A 187 -8.72 3.95 4.07
C ALA A 187 -8.58 5.46 3.83
N PHE A 188 -9.66 6.12 3.48
CA PHE A 188 -9.65 7.58 3.26
C PHE A 188 -9.33 8.35 4.54
N ARG A 189 -9.92 7.96 5.66
CA ARG A 189 -9.63 8.59 6.96
C ARG A 189 -8.20 8.34 7.43
N ILE A 190 -7.68 7.14 7.21
CA ILE A 190 -6.28 6.80 7.51
C ILE A 190 -5.34 7.68 6.70
N ILE A 191 -5.59 7.81 5.40
CA ILE A 191 -4.77 8.65 4.51
C ILE A 191 -4.80 10.10 5.00
N ASP A 192 -5.97 10.65 5.26
CA ASP A 192 -6.11 12.03 5.69
C ASP A 192 -5.43 12.29 7.04
N ASN A 193 -5.59 11.38 8.01
CA ASN A 193 -4.99 11.49 9.34
C ASN A 193 -3.47 11.33 9.31
N LEU A 194 -2.94 10.34 8.60
CA LEU A 194 -1.51 10.10 8.52
C LEU A 194 -0.81 11.19 7.69
N THR A 195 -1.45 11.69 6.64
CA THR A 195 -0.94 12.84 5.89
C THR A 195 -0.82 14.07 6.80
N ALA A 196 -1.81 14.33 7.63
CA ALA A 196 -1.76 15.43 8.61
C ALA A 196 -0.65 15.25 9.65
N LYS A 197 -0.22 14.01 9.91
CA LYS A 197 0.91 13.69 10.80
C LYS A 197 2.27 13.70 10.10
N GLY A 198 2.32 14.05 8.82
CA GLY A 198 3.57 14.17 8.06
C GLY A 198 3.99 12.91 7.30
N TYR A 199 3.11 11.92 7.16
CA TYR A 199 3.37 10.75 6.34
C TYR A 199 3.19 11.03 4.86
N THR A 200 4.08 10.47 4.05
CA THR A 200 3.93 10.35 2.61
C THR A 200 3.64 8.89 2.28
N PHE A 201 2.60 8.66 1.50
CA PHE A 201 2.24 7.32 1.04
C PHE A 201 3.05 6.96 -0.21
N VAL A 202 3.71 5.81 -0.15
CA VAL A 202 4.50 5.26 -1.25
C VAL A 202 4.04 3.84 -1.56
N THR A 203 4.38 3.32 -2.72
CA THR A 203 4.16 1.90 -3.04
C THR A 203 5.23 1.06 -2.35
N VAL A 204 4.98 -0.25 -2.15
CA VAL A 204 5.90 -1.10 -1.37
C VAL A 204 7.29 -1.19 -1.98
N ASP A 205 7.42 -1.15 -3.29
CA ASP A 205 8.72 -1.16 -3.97
C ASP A 205 9.55 0.08 -3.60
N GLU A 206 8.92 1.25 -3.52
CA GLU A 206 9.57 2.49 -3.11
C GLU A 206 10.01 2.44 -1.63
N LEU A 207 9.22 1.79 -0.78
CA LEU A 207 9.54 1.65 0.65
C LEU A 207 10.68 0.65 0.90
N MET A 208 10.79 -0.39 0.07
CA MET A 208 11.76 -1.48 0.22
C MET A 208 13.11 -1.18 -0.45
N VAL A 209 13.28 -0.03 -1.05
CA VAL A 209 14.55 0.41 -1.64
C VAL A 209 15.47 0.91 -0.54
N ASP A 210 16.64 0.30 -0.44
CA ASP A 210 17.71 0.74 0.46
C ASP A 210 18.56 1.84 -0.16
#